data_3fbfb9c0fe795be195c49c63c8c996dc
#
_entry.id   3fbfb9c0fe795be195c49c63c8c996dc
#
_cell.length_a   1.000
_cell.length_b   1.000
_cell.length_c   1.000
_cell.angle_alpha   90.00
_cell.angle_beta   90.00
_cell.angle_gamma   90.00
#
_symmetry.space_group_name_H-M   'P 1'
#
loop_
_entity.id
_entity.type
_entity.pdbx_description
1 polymer ?
#
loop_
_entity_poly.entity_id
_entity_poly.type
_entity_poly.pdbx_seq_one_letter_code
_entity_poly.pdbx_strand_id
1 'polypeptide(L)'
;QIISSVALASFLFCLPVGAQEAAKQWSLEECIRYAIENNIDLKQKELEQKSREVDLHTSKYSWLPSVNASVGENFGFGRSESKDGLIVDRNSANTTAGIQLSMPIFDGLKIPNDIAARKLDLKASIETLNKAKEDLSINVASYYLQVLYNKEMLKIAQLQVDLSSEQVTKTEALYNAGKIPVSQLYDMKAQLAKDEVTLTESQNNVKLALLDLAQSLELERAGENFDVLEPENGDAIERYMSSIIPPDQVYDHAVTFKPQIKEQQYLLESQKKAIRIAQAGYYPKLNLSAGYSTGYYHNFGDGDYNNAPFSDQLKNNGQKSIGLSLSIPIFNRFQVRNSVRTARLSITNRELMMENSKKSLYKEIQQAYYNATAAQEKYISSDKSVDASKVAFSYAEERYGAGKSTVFEYSEAKTKYAQSLAEQTQAKYNFIFRTKILDFYNGTPITL
;
A
#
# COMPACT_ATOMS: atom_id res chain seq x y z
N GLN A 1 2.11 62.90 48.35
CA GLN A 1 1.25 63.59 47.34
C GLN A 1 1.59 63.00 45.95
N ILE A 2 0.77 62.22 45.42
CA ILE A 2 0.11 62.36 44.12
C ILE A 2 -0.73 61.08 43.92
N ILE A 3 -2.00 61.28 43.86
CA ILE A 3 -3.06 60.33 43.59
C ILE A 3 -3.00 59.98 42.10
N SER A 4 -2.92 58.71 41.76
CA SER A 4 -3.12 58.23 40.36
C SER A 4 -4.26 57.23 40.31
N SER A 5 -5.32 57.59 39.64
CA SER A 5 -6.55 56.88 39.40
C SER A 5 -6.31 55.63 38.54
N VAL A 6 -6.73 54.48 39.06
CA VAL A 6 -6.77 53.23 38.30
C VAL A 6 -8.10 53.18 37.53
N ALA A 7 -8.02 53.35 36.22
CA ALA A 7 -9.15 53.10 35.31
C ALA A 7 -9.23 51.58 35.00
N LEU A 8 -10.27 50.94 35.53
CA LEU A 8 -10.62 49.54 35.30
C LEU A 8 -11.24 49.42 33.89
N ALA A 9 -10.43 49.05 32.90
CA ALA A 9 -10.92 48.72 31.56
C ALA A 9 -11.44 47.29 31.54
N SER A 10 -12.78 47.13 31.55
CA SER A 10 -13.47 45.87 31.36
C SER A 10 -13.30 45.39 29.91
N PHE A 11 -12.36 44.48 29.68
CA PHE A 11 -12.25 43.79 28.40
C PHE A 11 -13.36 42.69 28.37
N LEU A 12 -14.46 42.98 27.65
CA LEU A 12 -15.38 41.93 27.21
C LEU A 12 -14.64 41.02 26.23
N PHE A 13 -14.24 39.84 26.70
CA PHE A 13 -13.84 38.75 25.85
C PHE A 13 -15.09 38.22 25.13
N CYS A 14 -15.36 38.72 23.91
CA CYS A 14 -16.20 38.02 22.95
C CYS A 14 -15.48 36.71 22.57
N LEU A 15 -15.84 35.61 23.22
CA LEU A 15 -15.51 34.27 22.71
C LEU A 15 -16.19 34.15 21.34
N PRO A 16 -15.46 33.83 20.26
CA PRO A 16 -16.13 33.47 19.03
C PRO A 16 -16.95 32.20 19.33
N VAL A 17 -18.29 32.34 19.22
CA VAL A 17 -19.17 31.19 19.07
C VAL A 17 -18.62 30.42 17.89
N GLY A 18 -18.04 29.25 18.16
CA GLY A 18 -17.55 28.35 17.12
C GLY A 18 -18.72 28.09 16.17
N ALA A 19 -18.67 28.68 15.00
CA ALA A 19 -19.47 28.28 13.88
C ALA A 19 -19.14 26.76 13.72
N GLN A 20 -20.12 25.91 13.89
CA GLN A 20 -20.04 24.51 13.60
C GLN A 20 -19.67 24.43 12.10
N GLU A 21 -18.38 24.22 11.79
CA GLU A 21 -17.94 24.06 10.41
C GLU A 21 -18.78 22.92 9.83
N ALA A 22 -19.57 23.22 8.81
CA ALA A 22 -20.30 22.22 8.06
C ALA A 22 -19.31 21.14 7.64
N ALA A 23 -19.66 19.87 7.91
CA ALA A 23 -18.80 18.73 7.57
C ALA A 23 -18.36 18.87 6.12
N LYS A 24 -17.04 18.92 5.90
CA LYS A 24 -16.49 18.99 4.56
C LYS A 24 -16.86 17.71 3.82
N GLN A 25 -17.68 17.84 2.79
CA GLN A 25 -18.01 16.71 1.92
C GLN A 25 -16.87 16.46 0.94
N TRP A 26 -16.42 15.23 0.87
CA TRP A 26 -15.30 14.80 0.04
C TRP A 26 -15.80 14.06 -1.20
N SER A 27 -15.28 14.43 -2.38
CA SER A 27 -15.48 13.62 -3.60
C SER A 27 -14.62 12.36 -3.56
N LEU A 28 -14.96 11.39 -4.43
CA LEU A 28 -14.15 10.16 -4.55
C LEU A 28 -12.70 10.49 -4.96
N GLU A 29 -12.53 11.41 -5.90
CA GLU A 29 -11.22 11.83 -6.40
C GLU A 29 -10.38 12.50 -5.29
N GLU A 30 -11.02 13.33 -4.45
CA GLU A 30 -10.35 13.92 -3.28
C GLU A 30 -9.91 12.85 -2.28
N CYS A 31 -10.78 11.87 -2.00
CA CYS A 31 -10.47 10.75 -1.13
C CYS A 31 -9.28 9.93 -1.65
N ILE A 32 -9.29 9.56 -2.94
CA ILE A 32 -8.19 8.80 -3.55
C ILE A 32 -6.88 9.59 -3.50
N ARG A 33 -6.91 10.87 -3.87
CA ARG A 33 -5.71 11.72 -3.83
C ARG A 33 -5.13 11.82 -2.42
N TYR A 34 -5.99 12.10 -1.44
CA TYR A 34 -5.57 12.22 -0.05
C TYR A 34 -5.01 10.90 0.50
N ALA A 35 -5.65 9.76 0.19
CA ALA A 35 -5.15 8.44 0.56
C ALA A 35 -3.75 8.18 -0.03
N ILE A 36 -3.54 8.49 -1.32
CA ILE A 36 -2.23 8.31 -1.97
C ILE A 36 -1.13 9.16 -1.30
N GLU A 37 -1.47 10.36 -0.81
CA GLU A 37 -0.50 11.25 -0.16
C GLU A 37 -0.19 10.85 1.30
N ASN A 38 -1.15 10.23 2.00
CA ASN A 38 -1.06 10.04 3.45
C ASN A 38 -0.93 8.59 3.88
N ASN A 39 -1.33 7.62 3.07
CA ASN A 39 -1.38 6.21 3.46
C ASN A 39 0.00 5.69 3.91
N ILE A 40 0.02 5.02 5.06
CA ILE A 40 1.24 4.52 5.71
C ILE A 40 1.88 3.39 4.88
N ASP A 41 1.09 2.48 4.31
CA ASP A 41 1.62 1.38 3.51
C ASP A 41 2.30 1.90 2.23
N LEU A 42 1.74 2.94 1.59
CA LEU A 42 2.39 3.59 0.45
C LEU A 42 3.69 4.29 0.86
N LYS A 43 3.74 4.97 2.01
CA LYS A 43 4.97 5.56 2.53
C LYS A 43 6.05 4.49 2.79
N GLN A 44 5.67 3.30 3.26
CA GLN A 44 6.60 2.16 3.39
C GLN A 44 7.12 1.71 2.02
N LYS A 45 6.27 1.62 0.99
CA LYS A 45 6.68 1.30 -0.39
C LYS A 45 7.60 2.37 -1.00
N GLU A 46 7.38 3.64 -0.70
CA GLU A 46 8.29 4.72 -1.09
C GLU A 46 9.66 4.60 -0.41
N LEU A 47 9.71 4.18 0.84
CA LEU A 47 10.97 3.92 1.53
C LEU A 47 11.70 2.70 0.93
N GLU A 48 10.98 1.64 0.53
CA GLU A 48 11.56 0.51 -0.22
C GLU A 48 12.15 0.98 -1.56
N GLN A 49 11.46 1.84 -2.30
CA GLN A 49 11.98 2.45 -3.53
C GLN A 49 13.25 3.27 -3.26
N LYS A 50 13.26 4.14 -2.24
CA LYS A 50 14.44 4.92 -1.84
C LYS A 50 15.60 4.00 -1.44
N SER A 51 15.34 2.88 -0.78
CA SER A 51 16.37 1.88 -0.49
C SER A 51 17.01 1.32 -1.76
N ARG A 52 16.22 1.01 -2.80
CA ARG A 52 16.74 0.59 -4.10
C ARG A 52 17.55 1.68 -4.81
N GLU A 53 17.19 2.93 -4.60
CA GLU A 53 17.99 4.06 -5.11
C GLU A 53 19.36 4.14 -4.42
N VAL A 54 19.41 3.94 -3.10
CA VAL A 54 20.67 3.86 -2.34
C VAL A 54 21.49 2.65 -2.81
N ASP A 55 20.88 1.48 -3.05
CA ASP A 55 21.57 0.31 -3.62
C ASP A 55 22.22 0.62 -4.98
N LEU A 56 21.50 1.34 -5.86
CA LEU A 56 22.03 1.78 -7.13
C LEU A 56 23.22 2.76 -6.96
N HIS A 57 23.13 3.71 -6.03
CA HIS A 57 24.22 4.63 -5.73
C HIS A 57 25.43 3.87 -5.19
N THR A 58 25.24 2.94 -4.27
CA THR A 58 26.29 2.07 -3.73
C THR A 58 26.99 1.30 -4.85
N SER A 59 26.23 0.73 -5.77
CA SER A 59 26.77 0.03 -6.93
C SER A 59 27.59 0.96 -7.86
N LYS A 60 27.10 2.18 -8.12
CA LYS A 60 27.83 3.20 -8.89
C LYS A 60 29.14 3.59 -8.25
N TYR A 61 29.21 3.67 -6.92
CA TYR A 61 30.41 4.03 -6.18
C TYR A 61 31.39 2.86 -6.01
N SER A 62 31.04 1.65 -6.43
CA SER A 62 31.95 0.50 -6.39
C SER A 62 33.24 0.66 -7.20
N TRP A 63 33.29 1.65 -8.09
CA TRP A 63 34.50 2.05 -8.80
C TRP A 63 35.47 2.91 -7.96
N LEU A 64 34.98 3.54 -6.90
CA LEU A 64 35.77 4.42 -6.09
C LEU A 64 36.75 3.63 -5.21
N PRO A 65 37.91 4.21 -4.86
CA PRO A 65 38.82 3.58 -3.92
C PRO A 65 38.19 3.46 -2.54
N SER A 66 38.44 2.33 -1.89
CA SER A 66 38.23 2.17 -0.46
C SER A 66 39.49 2.52 0.29
N VAL A 67 39.39 3.30 1.39
CA VAL A 67 40.49 3.66 2.23
C VAL A 67 40.17 3.14 3.63
N ASN A 68 41.11 2.31 4.17
CA ASN A 68 40.98 1.73 5.49
C ASN A 68 42.24 2.05 6.30
N ALA A 69 42.05 2.44 7.54
CA ALA A 69 43.13 2.57 8.51
C ALA A 69 43.05 1.40 9.50
N SER A 70 44.20 0.86 9.87
CA SER A 70 44.31 -0.21 10.87
C SER A 70 45.44 0.07 11.83
N VAL A 71 45.19 -0.26 13.08
CA VAL A 71 46.23 -0.32 14.14
C VAL A 71 46.06 -1.69 14.80
N GLY A 72 47.15 -2.39 14.92
CA GLY A 72 47.21 -3.69 15.57
C GLY A 72 48.34 -3.82 16.52
N GLU A 73 48.14 -4.50 17.65
CA GLU A 73 49.18 -4.87 18.61
C GLU A 73 49.19 -6.39 18.68
N ASN A 74 50.38 -6.97 18.54
CA ASN A 74 50.59 -8.41 18.61
C ASN A 74 51.71 -8.73 19.61
N PHE A 75 51.40 -9.54 20.61
CA PHE A 75 52.34 -10.06 21.56
C PHE A 75 52.74 -11.48 21.17
N GLY A 76 54.05 -11.69 20.97
CA GLY A 76 54.61 -13.02 20.69
C GLY A 76 55.37 -13.52 21.91
N PHE A 77 55.08 -14.73 22.33
CA PHE A 77 55.74 -15.41 23.44
C PHE A 77 56.32 -16.73 22.95
N GLY A 78 57.60 -17.00 23.27
CA GLY A 78 58.20 -18.27 22.91
C GLY A 78 59.66 -18.19 22.51
N ARG A 79 60.15 -19.24 21.84
CA ARG A 79 61.53 -19.38 21.40
C ARG A 79 61.66 -19.09 19.90
N SER A 80 62.71 -18.34 19.57
CA SER A 80 63.07 -18.10 18.16
C SER A 80 64.59 -18.22 17.98
N GLU A 81 64.96 -18.49 16.74
CA GLU A 81 66.38 -18.51 16.37
C GLU A 81 66.94 -17.08 16.32
N SER A 82 68.08 -16.85 17.02
CA SER A 82 68.87 -15.63 16.95
C SER A 82 69.63 -15.55 15.65
N LYS A 83 70.15 -14.35 15.30
CA LYS A 83 71.03 -14.14 14.13
C LYS A 83 72.27 -15.04 14.12
N ASP A 84 72.69 -15.51 15.26
CA ASP A 84 73.86 -16.37 15.46
C ASP A 84 73.50 -17.84 15.48
N GLY A 85 72.29 -18.22 15.08
CA GLY A 85 71.85 -19.63 15.07
C GLY A 85 71.46 -20.23 16.42
N LEU A 86 71.46 -19.43 17.50
CA LEU A 86 71.10 -19.88 18.84
C LEU A 86 69.58 -19.75 19.08
N ILE A 87 68.99 -20.77 19.71
CA ILE A 87 67.59 -20.71 20.15
C ILE A 87 67.52 -19.97 21.46
N VAL A 88 66.84 -18.81 21.47
CA VAL A 88 66.67 -17.97 22.65
C VAL A 88 65.18 -17.74 22.95
N ASP A 89 64.85 -17.55 24.22
CA ASP A 89 63.52 -17.14 24.60
C ASP A 89 63.31 -15.66 24.17
N ARG A 90 62.32 -15.44 23.31
CA ARG A 90 62.04 -14.12 22.74
C ARG A 90 60.60 -13.76 22.91
N ASN A 91 60.31 -12.91 23.85
CA ASN A 91 58.99 -12.30 23.99
C ASN A 91 59.02 -10.93 23.31
N SER A 92 57.99 -10.64 22.53
CA SER A 92 57.96 -9.39 21.74
C SER A 92 56.59 -8.77 21.69
N ALA A 93 56.54 -7.46 21.61
CA ALA A 93 55.37 -6.70 21.22
C ALA A 93 55.63 -6.06 19.86
N ASN A 94 54.65 -6.16 18.98
CA ASN A 94 54.71 -5.57 17.65
C ASN A 94 53.44 -4.74 17.41
N THR A 95 53.59 -3.42 17.46
CA THR A 95 52.54 -2.47 17.08
C THR A 95 52.67 -2.17 15.60
N THR A 96 51.60 -2.33 14.84
CA THR A 96 51.52 -1.96 13.42
C THR A 96 50.44 -0.92 13.23
N ALA A 97 50.71 0.11 12.46
CA ALA A 97 49.74 1.11 12.06
C ALA A 97 49.83 1.34 10.55
N GLY A 98 48.69 1.45 9.86
CA GLY A 98 48.68 1.65 8.42
C GLY A 98 47.40 2.20 7.86
N ILE A 99 47.53 2.80 6.70
CA ILE A 99 46.43 3.22 5.86
C ILE A 99 46.57 2.51 4.52
N GLN A 100 45.51 1.81 4.08
CA GLN A 100 45.47 1.05 2.84
C GLN A 100 44.39 1.59 1.96
N LEU A 101 44.71 1.94 0.72
CA LEU A 101 43.78 2.24 -0.38
C LEU A 101 43.70 1.03 -1.29
N SER A 102 42.49 0.66 -1.70
CA SER A 102 42.23 -0.38 -2.70
C SER A 102 41.18 0.09 -3.69
N MET A 103 41.43 -0.07 -4.99
CA MET A 103 40.56 0.36 -6.08
C MET A 103 40.54 -0.69 -7.18
N PRO A 104 39.36 -1.21 -7.59
CA PRO A 104 39.24 -2.08 -8.74
C PRO A 104 39.40 -1.27 -10.04
N ILE A 105 40.41 -1.61 -10.85
CA ILE A 105 40.61 -1.03 -12.19
C ILE A 105 39.83 -1.81 -13.22
N PHE A 106 39.80 -3.14 -13.10
CA PHE A 106 39.02 -4.04 -13.94
C PHE A 106 38.59 -5.27 -13.12
N ASP A 107 37.29 -5.59 -13.19
CA ASP A 107 36.68 -6.68 -12.43
C ASP A 107 35.92 -7.69 -13.28
N GLY A 108 36.30 -7.80 -14.58
CA GLY A 108 35.61 -8.68 -15.53
C GLY A 108 34.25 -8.16 -15.97
N LEU A 109 34.00 -6.85 -15.94
CA LEU A 109 32.73 -6.18 -16.25
C LEU A 109 31.62 -6.49 -15.25
N LYS A 110 31.94 -6.91 -14.03
CA LYS A 110 30.96 -7.15 -12.96
C LYS A 110 30.25 -5.86 -12.55
N ILE A 111 31.02 -4.80 -12.21
CA ILE A 111 30.48 -3.52 -11.73
C ILE A 111 29.51 -2.89 -12.75
N PRO A 112 29.81 -2.72 -14.05
CA PRO A 112 28.85 -2.12 -14.99
C PRO A 112 27.58 -2.95 -15.16
N ASN A 113 27.65 -4.30 -15.09
CA ASN A 113 26.47 -5.14 -15.16
C ASN A 113 25.66 -5.10 -13.84
N ASP A 114 26.32 -4.96 -12.68
CA ASP A 114 25.65 -4.77 -11.41
C ASP A 114 24.90 -3.43 -11.37
N ILE A 115 25.54 -2.33 -11.81
CA ILE A 115 24.86 -1.03 -11.95
C ILE A 115 23.63 -1.14 -12.85
N ALA A 116 23.73 -1.85 -13.98
CA ALA A 116 22.61 -2.04 -14.90
C ALA A 116 21.49 -2.89 -14.25
N ALA A 117 21.82 -3.92 -13.48
CA ALA A 117 20.87 -4.72 -12.72
C ALA A 117 20.15 -3.87 -11.65
N ARG A 118 20.91 -3.13 -10.82
CA ARG A 118 20.33 -2.25 -9.78
C ARG A 118 19.43 -1.17 -10.35
N LYS A 119 19.78 -0.62 -11.54
CA LYS A 119 18.89 0.32 -12.23
C LYS A 119 17.56 -0.30 -12.65
N LEU A 120 17.58 -1.57 -13.05
CA LEU A 120 16.36 -2.31 -13.39
C LEU A 120 15.55 -2.68 -12.14
N ASP A 121 16.23 -3.05 -11.05
CA ASP A 121 15.59 -3.31 -9.75
C ASP A 121 14.88 -2.05 -9.20
N LEU A 122 15.51 -0.86 -9.35
CA LEU A 122 14.87 0.40 -9.02
C LEU A 122 13.63 0.66 -9.89
N LYS A 123 13.69 0.41 -11.19
CA LYS A 123 12.51 0.53 -12.06
C LYS A 123 11.39 -0.43 -11.64
N ALA A 124 11.75 -1.66 -11.28
CA ALA A 124 10.77 -2.63 -10.78
C ALA A 124 10.10 -2.14 -9.50
N SER A 125 10.86 -1.57 -8.54
CA SER A 125 10.29 -1.03 -7.29
C SER A 125 9.37 0.18 -7.53
N ILE A 126 9.62 1.00 -8.54
CA ILE A 126 8.72 2.08 -8.95
C ILE A 126 7.38 1.50 -9.42
N GLU A 127 7.40 0.41 -10.21
CA GLU A 127 6.17 -0.23 -10.67
C GLU A 127 5.44 -0.96 -9.52
N THR A 128 6.17 -1.52 -8.55
CA THR A 128 5.58 -2.06 -7.31
C THR A 128 4.82 -0.97 -6.54
N LEU A 129 5.39 0.24 -6.42
CA LEU A 129 4.73 1.39 -5.81
C LEU A 129 3.50 1.84 -6.62
N ASN A 130 3.60 1.89 -7.96
CA ASN A 130 2.47 2.23 -8.83
C ASN A 130 1.32 1.23 -8.66
N LYS A 131 1.63 -0.07 -8.59
CA LYS A 131 0.62 -1.10 -8.30
C LYS A 131 -0.05 -0.88 -6.95
N ALA A 132 0.72 -0.59 -5.91
CA ALA A 132 0.16 -0.32 -4.58
C ALA A 132 -0.77 0.92 -4.57
N LYS A 133 -0.44 1.97 -5.34
CA LYS A 133 -1.33 3.12 -5.53
C LYS A 133 -2.62 2.75 -6.25
N GLU A 134 -2.55 1.88 -7.27
CA GLU A 134 -3.72 1.34 -7.96
C GLU A 134 -4.61 0.53 -7.01
N ASP A 135 -4.03 -0.39 -6.23
CA ASP A 135 -4.75 -1.22 -5.27
C ASP A 135 -5.45 -0.36 -4.18
N LEU A 136 -4.75 0.66 -3.67
CA LEU A 136 -5.32 1.60 -2.70
C LEU A 136 -6.50 2.37 -3.29
N SER A 137 -6.39 2.84 -4.54
CA SER A 137 -7.48 3.57 -5.22
C SER A 137 -8.75 2.73 -5.35
N ILE A 138 -8.61 1.42 -5.68
CA ILE A 138 -9.74 0.47 -5.73
C ILE A 138 -10.35 0.30 -4.34
N ASN A 139 -9.54 0.15 -3.30
CA ASN A 139 -10.03 -0.04 -1.94
C ASN A 139 -10.78 1.20 -1.44
N VAL A 140 -10.23 2.41 -1.63
CA VAL A 140 -10.89 3.67 -1.28
C VAL A 140 -12.23 3.81 -2.02
N ALA A 141 -12.28 3.49 -3.32
CA ALA A 141 -13.52 3.51 -4.09
C ALA A 141 -14.55 2.52 -3.54
N SER A 142 -14.13 1.34 -3.10
CA SER A 142 -15.03 0.36 -2.47
C SER A 142 -15.63 0.88 -1.17
N TYR A 143 -14.81 1.46 -0.28
CA TYR A 143 -15.31 2.05 0.97
C TYR A 143 -16.21 3.26 0.73
N TYR A 144 -15.87 4.11 -0.23
CA TYR A 144 -16.70 5.26 -0.61
C TYR A 144 -18.08 4.84 -1.08
N LEU A 145 -18.17 3.86 -1.97
CA LEU A 145 -19.44 3.31 -2.45
C LEU A 145 -20.23 2.60 -1.35
N GLN A 146 -19.54 1.99 -0.38
CA GLN A 146 -20.20 1.40 0.79
C GLN A 146 -20.84 2.47 1.67
N VAL A 147 -20.22 3.65 1.82
CA VAL A 147 -20.84 4.79 2.51
C VAL A 147 -22.10 5.25 1.78
N LEU A 148 -22.02 5.44 0.45
CA LEU A 148 -23.18 5.85 -0.35
C LEU A 148 -24.33 4.83 -0.24
N TYR A 149 -24.02 3.54 -0.32
CA TYR A 149 -24.99 2.47 -0.13
C TYR A 149 -25.69 2.57 1.25
N ASN A 150 -24.91 2.69 2.33
CA ASN A 150 -25.47 2.78 3.68
C ASN A 150 -26.31 4.05 3.88
N LYS A 151 -25.95 5.18 3.26
CA LYS A 151 -26.76 6.40 3.27
C LYS A 151 -28.11 6.20 2.59
N GLU A 152 -28.15 5.50 1.45
CA GLU A 152 -29.43 5.17 0.78
C GLU A 152 -30.26 4.20 1.62
N MET A 153 -29.64 3.20 2.26
CA MET A 153 -30.32 2.31 3.22
C MET A 153 -30.94 3.07 4.40
N LEU A 154 -30.23 4.09 4.89
CA LEU A 154 -30.76 4.96 5.94
C LEU A 154 -32.00 5.76 5.46
N LYS A 155 -31.98 6.28 4.22
CA LYS A 155 -33.15 6.95 3.64
C LYS A 155 -34.36 6.00 3.51
N ILE A 156 -34.11 4.74 3.10
CA ILE A 156 -35.15 3.71 3.00
C ILE A 156 -35.71 3.40 4.40
N ALA A 157 -34.85 3.23 5.41
CA ALA A 157 -35.29 2.96 6.80
C ALA A 157 -36.11 4.14 7.37
N GLN A 158 -35.69 5.38 7.10
CA GLN A 158 -36.45 6.57 7.51
C GLN A 158 -37.85 6.60 6.86
N LEU A 159 -37.94 6.32 5.56
CA LEU A 159 -39.21 6.22 4.85
C LEU A 159 -40.12 5.17 5.48
N GLN A 160 -39.57 4.01 5.92
CA GLN A 160 -40.36 2.96 6.58
C GLN A 160 -40.93 3.41 7.94
N VAL A 161 -40.14 4.16 8.72
CA VAL A 161 -40.60 4.74 9.98
C VAL A 161 -41.70 5.77 9.74
N ASP A 162 -41.52 6.66 8.75
CA ASP A 162 -42.53 7.69 8.40
C ASP A 162 -43.86 7.06 8.01
N LEU A 163 -43.84 6.04 7.13
CA LEU A 163 -45.03 5.26 6.73
C LEU A 163 -45.68 4.56 7.91
N SER A 164 -44.92 3.94 8.81
CA SER A 164 -45.47 3.29 10.00
C SER A 164 -46.08 4.27 10.99
N SER A 165 -45.43 5.40 11.21
CA SER A 165 -45.90 6.47 12.09
C SER A 165 -47.23 7.06 11.61
N GLU A 166 -47.33 7.36 10.31
CA GLU A 166 -48.59 7.79 9.69
C GLU A 166 -49.71 6.75 9.86
N GLN A 167 -49.36 5.47 9.65
CA GLN A 167 -50.33 4.38 9.78
C GLN A 167 -50.77 4.15 11.21
N VAL A 168 -49.89 4.27 12.23
CA VAL A 168 -50.26 4.24 13.63
C VAL A 168 -51.25 5.34 13.95
N THR A 169 -51.01 6.58 13.48
CA THR A 169 -51.92 7.71 13.68
C THR A 169 -53.31 7.46 13.09
N LYS A 170 -53.40 6.93 11.86
CA LYS A 170 -54.67 6.54 11.21
C LYS A 170 -55.39 5.43 11.98
N THR A 171 -54.63 4.42 12.41
CA THR A 171 -55.19 3.27 13.15
C THR A 171 -55.71 3.67 14.54
N GLU A 172 -55.00 4.59 15.22
CA GLU A 172 -55.45 5.12 16.52
C GLU A 172 -56.75 5.94 16.39
N ALA A 173 -56.87 6.74 15.36
CA ALA A 173 -58.14 7.46 15.08
C ALA A 173 -59.31 6.50 14.82
N LEU A 174 -59.07 5.40 14.08
CA LEU A 174 -60.11 4.36 13.81
C LEU A 174 -60.50 3.59 15.09
N TYR A 175 -59.52 3.28 15.95
CA TYR A 175 -59.79 2.67 17.25
C TYR A 175 -60.60 3.58 18.17
N ASN A 176 -60.25 4.86 18.29
CA ASN A 176 -60.96 5.84 19.09
C ASN A 176 -62.40 6.05 18.56
N ALA A 177 -62.62 5.88 17.29
CA ALA A 177 -63.97 5.89 16.67
C ALA A 177 -64.74 4.55 16.80
N GLY A 178 -64.16 3.55 17.50
CA GLY A 178 -64.79 2.24 17.72
C GLY A 178 -64.89 1.35 16.46
N LYS A 179 -64.14 1.63 15.41
CA LYS A 179 -64.24 0.93 14.11
C LYS A 179 -63.32 -0.30 14.02
N ILE A 180 -62.34 -0.43 14.87
CA ILE A 180 -61.36 -1.52 14.84
C ILE A 180 -61.04 -2.02 16.27
N PRO A 181 -60.61 -3.29 16.46
CA PRO A 181 -60.23 -3.81 17.74
C PRO A 181 -58.85 -3.24 18.19
N VAL A 182 -58.63 -3.20 19.47
CA VAL A 182 -57.37 -2.68 20.08
C VAL A 182 -56.12 -3.46 19.64
N SER A 183 -56.26 -4.77 19.30
CA SER A 183 -55.16 -5.61 18.84
C SER A 183 -54.49 -5.02 17.58
N GLN A 184 -55.27 -4.51 16.62
CA GLN A 184 -54.71 -3.91 15.41
C GLN A 184 -53.90 -2.66 15.67
N LEU A 185 -54.26 -1.86 16.66
CA LEU A 185 -53.48 -0.70 17.06
C LEU A 185 -52.13 -1.14 17.68
N TYR A 186 -52.11 -2.15 18.52
CA TYR A 186 -50.85 -2.62 19.15
C TYR A 186 -49.98 -3.36 18.12
N ASP A 187 -50.54 -4.06 17.14
CA ASP A 187 -49.80 -4.65 16.03
C ASP A 187 -49.07 -3.58 15.20
N MET A 188 -49.76 -2.45 14.89
CA MET A 188 -49.13 -1.33 14.19
C MET A 188 -48.06 -0.62 15.04
N LYS A 189 -48.27 -0.46 16.36
CA LYS A 189 -47.26 0.10 17.29
C LYS A 189 -46.02 -0.81 17.37
N ALA A 190 -46.22 -2.13 17.37
CA ALA A 190 -45.11 -3.09 17.34
C ALA A 190 -44.34 -3.02 16.04
N GLN A 191 -45.03 -2.83 14.89
CA GLN A 191 -44.36 -2.64 13.58
C GLN A 191 -43.54 -1.34 13.55
N LEU A 192 -44.09 -0.22 14.07
CA LEU A 192 -43.36 1.05 14.16
C LEU A 192 -42.09 0.88 15.00
N ALA A 193 -42.19 0.26 16.19
CA ALA A 193 -41.01 0.03 17.03
C ALA A 193 -39.94 -0.82 16.32
N LYS A 194 -40.32 -1.81 15.54
CA LYS A 194 -39.40 -2.62 14.72
C LYS A 194 -38.73 -1.78 13.64
N ASP A 195 -39.45 -0.88 12.97
CA ASP A 195 -38.89 0.00 11.95
C ASP A 195 -37.92 1.03 12.56
N GLU A 196 -38.20 1.54 13.78
CA GLU A 196 -37.30 2.42 14.55
C GLU A 196 -36.00 1.72 14.93
N VAL A 197 -36.03 0.41 15.25
CA VAL A 197 -34.80 -0.39 15.47
C VAL A 197 -33.99 -0.45 14.17
N THR A 198 -34.63 -0.74 13.02
CA THR A 198 -33.96 -0.78 11.71
C THR A 198 -33.35 0.57 11.34
N LEU A 199 -34.05 1.67 11.66
CA LEU A 199 -33.51 3.02 11.46
C LEU A 199 -32.23 3.25 12.30
N THR A 200 -32.26 2.87 13.57
CA THR A 200 -31.10 3.00 14.48
C THR A 200 -29.92 2.17 13.97
N GLU A 201 -30.16 0.94 13.53
CA GLU A 201 -29.13 0.08 12.92
C GLU A 201 -28.54 0.72 11.66
N SER A 202 -29.39 1.28 10.80
CA SER A 202 -28.97 1.95 9.55
C SER A 202 -28.14 3.21 9.83
N GLN A 203 -28.50 3.99 10.85
CA GLN A 203 -27.71 5.14 11.31
C GLN A 203 -26.32 4.71 11.80
N ASN A 204 -26.25 3.62 12.57
CA ASN A 204 -24.98 3.07 13.03
C ASN A 204 -24.13 2.54 11.87
N ASN A 205 -24.72 1.88 10.89
CA ASN A 205 -24.02 1.37 9.70
C ASN A 205 -23.39 2.49 8.86
N VAL A 206 -24.05 3.65 8.72
CA VAL A 206 -23.47 4.83 8.08
C VAL A 206 -22.23 5.30 8.84
N LYS A 207 -22.32 5.40 10.18
CA LYS A 207 -21.17 5.83 11.00
C LYS A 207 -19.98 4.87 10.90
N LEU A 208 -20.25 3.56 10.90
CA LEU A 208 -19.20 2.56 10.74
C LEU A 208 -18.55 2.63 9.35
N ALA A 209 -19.35 2.77 8.29
CA ALA A 209 -18.81 2.90 6.94
C ALA A 209 -17.97 4.18 6.74
N LEU A 210 -18.39 5.30 7.34
CA LEU A 210 -17.59 6.53 7.36
C LEU A 210 -16.28 6.33 8.14
N LEU A 211 -16.31 5.58 9.26
CA LEU A 211 -15.11 5.27 10.02
C LEU A 211 -14.13 4.42 9.21
N ASP A 212 -14.62 3.37 8.53
CA ASP A 212 -13.79 2.49 7.68
C ASP A 212 -13.13 3.28 6.54
N LEU A 213 -13.90 4.16 5.88
CA LEU A 213 -13.37 5.05 4.84
C LEU A 213 -12.31 6.00 5.42
N ALA A 214 -12.61 6.66 6.53
CA ALA A 214 -11.70 7.60 7.17
C ALA A 214 -10.40 6.94 7.64
N GLN A 215 -10.46 5.70 8.13
CA GLN A 215 -9.28 4.90 8.44
C GLN A 215 -8.46 4.59 7.19
N SER A 216 -9.11 4.24 6.07
CA SER A 216 -8.40 4.01 4.80
C SER A 216 -7.70 5.25 4.26
N LEU A 217 -8.19 6.44 4.64
CA LEU A 217 -7.60 7.75 4.34
C LEU A 217 -6.53 8.18 5.35
N GLU A 218 -6.31 7.44 6.45
CA GLU A 218 -5.41 7.80 7.55
C GLU A 218 -5.81 9.13 8.24
N LEU A 219 -7.10 9.40 8.37
CA LEU A 219 -7.57 10.58 9.09
C LEU A 219 -7.43 10.37 10.60
N GLU A 220 -6.63 11.20 11.28
CA GLU A 220 -6.30 11.06 12.72
C GLU A 220 -7.52 11.11 13.66
N ARG A 221 -8.56 11.82 13.26
CA ARG A 221 -9.82 11.94 14.01
C ARG A 221 -10.97 11.96 13.03
N ALA A 222 -11.39 10.79 12.58
CA ALA A 222 -12.61 10.60 11.81
C ALA A 222 -13.82 10.84 12.71
N GLY A 223 -13.96 12.05 13.19
CA GLY A 223 -15.06 12.48 14.03
C GLY A 223 -16.20 13.06 13.20
N GLU A 224 -17.08 13.79 13.84
CA GLU A 224 -18.36 14.32 13.37
C GLU A 224 -18.31 15.21 12.12
N ASN A 225 -17.11 15.55 11.60
CA ASN A 225 -16.91 16.51 10.51
C ASN A 225 -16.47 15.89 9.18
N PHE A 226 -16.53 14.55 9.01
CA PHE A 226 -16.19 13.86 7.78
C PHE A 226 -17.44 13.29 7.12
N ASP A 227 -17.69 13.66 5.86
CA ASP A 227 -18.78 13.12 5.06
C ASP A 227 -18.39 13.02 3.58
N VAL A 228 -19.13 12.25 2.80
CA VAL A 228 -18.91 12.05 1.37
C VAL A 228 -19.97 12.77 0.55
N LEU A 229 -19.52 13.29 -0.60
CA LEU A 229 -20.40 13.93 -1.58
C LEU A 229 -21.24 12.85 -2.27
N GLU A 230 -22.56 13.04 -2.30
CA GLU A 230 -23.45 12.20 -3.09
C GLU A 230 -23.41 12.67 -4.56
N PRO A 231 -23.22 11.74 -5.53
CA PRO A 231 -23.23 12.14 -6.94
C PRO A 231 -24.59 12.70 -7.34
N GLU A 232 -24.60 13.90 -7.94
CA GLU A 232 -25.82 14.64 -8.25
C GLU A 232 -26.73 14.01 -9.32
N ASN A 233 -26.25 13.01 -10.07
CA ASN A 233 -26.95 12.55 -11.28
C ASN A 233 -27.31 11.07 -11.27
N GLY A 234 -28.61 10.76 -11.25
CA GLY A 234 -29.17 9.45 -11.56
C GLY A 234 -28.87 8.95 -12.99
N ASP A 235 -28.54 9.87 -13.92
CA ASP A 235 -28.29 9.59 -15.35
C ASP A 235 -26.97 8.86 -15.64
N ALA A 236 -26.11 8.70 -14.62
CA ALA A 236 -24.83 8.00 -14.76
C ALA A 236 -25.01 6.50 -15.10
N ILE A 237 -26.11 5.87 -14.68
CA ILE A 237 -26.32 4.43 -14.82
C ILE A 237 -26.48 4.01 -16.28
N GLU A 238 -27.22 4.78 -17.09
CA GLU A 238 -27.42 4.48 -18.51
C GLU A 238 -26.09 4.52 -19.29
N ARG A 239 -25.18 5.40 -18.92
CA ARG A 239 -23.82 5.45 -19.50
C ARG A 239 -23.01 4.21 -19.16
N TYR A 240 -23.17 3.63 -17.95
CA TYR A 240 -22.47 2.42 -17.56
C TYR A 240 -23.04 1.16 -18.22
N MET A 241 -24.32 1.16 -18.59
CA MET A 241 -24.95 0.04 -19.29
C MET A 241 -24.36 -0.23 -20.69
N SER A 242 -23.82 0.80 -21.35
CA SER A 242 -23.29 0.69 -22.72
C SER A 242 -21.79 0.41 -22.80
N SER A 243 -21.05 0.34 -21.67
CA SER A 243 -19.59 0.40 -21.65
C SER A 243 -18.86 -0.92 -21.30
N ILE A 244 -19.57 -2.06 -21.21
CA ILE A 244 -18.92 -3.34 -20.87
C ILE A 244 -18.12 -3.86 -22.07
N ILE A 245 -16.80 -3.68 -22.03
CA ILE A 245 -15.86 -4.09 -23.07
C ILE A 245 -15.49 -5.58 -22.88
N PRO A 246 -15.38 -6.37 -23.98
CA PRO A 246 -14.98 -7.78 -23.91
C PRO A 246 -13.60 -7.96 -23.24
N PRO A 247 -13.40 -9.03 -22.43
CA PRO A 247 -12.22 -9.21 -21.61
C PRO A 247 -10.93 -9.34 -22.41
N ASP A 248 -10.97 -9.91 -23.62
CA ASP A 248 -9.78 -10.05 -24.46
C ASP A 248 -9.24 -8.70 -24.92
N GLN A 249 -10.10 -7.75 -25.28
CA GLN A 249 -9.70 -6.40 -25.68
C GLN A 249 -9.09 -5.62 -24.49
N VAL A 250 -9.70 -5.75 -23.31
CA VAL A 250 -9.18 -5.14 -22.09
C VAL A 250 -7.82 -5.72 -21.73
N TYR A 251 -7.64 -7.04 -21.87
CA TYR A 251 -6.38 -7.71 -21.58
C TYR A 251 -5.27 -7.29 -22.54
N ASP A 252 -5.52 -7.27 -23.85
CA ASP A 252 -4.53 -6.89 -24.86
C ASP A 252 -4.00 -5.47 -24.62
N HIS A 253 -4.86 -4.58 -24.14
CA HIS A 253 -4.47 -3.25 -23.73
C HIS A 253 -3.71 -3.27 -22.38
N ALA A 254 -4.29 -3.88 -21.34
CA ALA A 254 -3.78 -3.91 -19.97
C ALA A 254 -2.36 -4.49 -19.88
N VAL A 255 -2.05 -5.54 -20.63
CA VAL A 255 -0.73 -6.20 -20.60
C VAL A 255 0.42 -5.26 -21.00
N THR A 256 0.14 -4.18 -21.72
CA THR A 256 1.14 -3.23 -22.20
C THR A 256 1.52 -2.18 -21.18
N PHE A 257 0.61 -1.80 -20.27
CA PHE A 257 0.84 -0.67 -19.36
C PHE A 257 0.72 -1.02 -17.86
N LYS A 258 0.05 -2.13 -17.49
CA LYS A 258 -0.18 -2.44 -16.08
C LYS A 258 1.13 -2.61 -15.29
N PRO A 259 1.25 -1.95 -14.13
CA PRO A 259 2.48 -1.92 -13.33
C PRO A 259 3.00 -3.31 -12.98
N GLN A 260 2.12 -4.26 -12.63
CA GLN A 260 2.49 -5.63 -12.29
C GLN A 260 3.19 -6.39 -13.42
N ILE A 261 2.88 -6.08 -14.68
CA ILE A 261 3.56 -6.68 -15.83
C ILE A 261 4.91 -6.01 -16.07
N LYS A 262 4.97 -4.67 -16.00
CA LYS A 262 6.23 -3.92 -16.13
C LYS A 262 7.22 -4.28 -15.04
N GLU A 263 6.78 -4.46 -13.80
CA GLU A 263 7.59 -4.94 -12.70
C GLU A 263 8.27 -6.26 -13.06
N GLN A 264 7.51 -7.26 -13.50
CA GLN A 264 8.07 -8.57 -13.88
C GLN A 264 9.01 -8.47 -15.08
N GLN A 265 8.75 -7.58 -16.05
CA GLN A 265 9.67 -7.32 -17.17
C GLN A 265 11.01 -6.77 -16.67
N TYR A 266 11.00 -5.77 -15.79
CA TYR A 266 12.24 -5.20 -15.26
C TYR A 266 13.02 -6.21 -14.40
N LEU A 267 12.33 -7.02 -13.59
CA LEU A 267 12.96 -8.08 -12.81
C LEU A 267 13.58 -9.18 -13.69
N LEU A 268 12.93 -9.54 -14.81
CA LEU A 268 13.47 -10.48 -15.78
C LEU A 268 14.73 -9.91 -16.46
N GLU A 269 14.69 -8.64 -16.87
CA GLU A 269 15.86 -7.98 -17.48
C GLU A 269 17.03 -7.82 -16.48
N SER A 270 16.73 -7.55 -15.20
CA SER A 270 17.73 -7.54 -14.13
C SER A 270 18.38 -8.93 -13.98
N GLN A 271 17.58 -9.99 -13.98
CA GLN A 271 18.09 -11.36 -13.88
C GLN A 271 18.97 -11.75 -15.09
N LYS A 272 18.68 -11.24 -16.29
CA LYS A 272 19.57 -11.39 -17.45
C LYS A 272 20.94 -10.74 -17.24
N LYS A 273 21.03 -9.63 -16.50
CA LYS A 273 22.32 -9.03 -16.10
C LYS A 273 23.06 -9.91 -15.09
N ALA A 274 22.36 -10.64 -14.23
CA ALA A 274 22.98 -11.55 -13.25
C ALA A 274 23.82 -12.66 -13.93
N ILE A 275 23.46 -13.14 -15.14
CA ILE A 275 24.34 -14.03 -15.91
C ILE A 275 25.68 -13.37 -16.22
N ARG A 276 25.68 -12.11 -16.66
CA ARG A 276 26.91 -11.38 -16.99
C ARG A 276 27.77 -11.14 -15.75
N ILE A 277 27.12 -10.88 -14.61
CA ILE A 277 27.78 -10.76 -13.31
C ILE A 277 28.43 -12.09 -12.92
N ALA A 278 27.74 -13.21 -13.08
CA ALA A 278 28.31 -14.53 -12.82
C ALA A 278 29.47 -14.87 -13.78
N GLN A 279 29.36 -14.51 -15.07
CA GLN A 279 30.40 -14.71 -16.07
C GLN A 279 31.65 -13.85 -15.80
N ALA A 280 31.54 -12.76 -15.07
CA ALA A 280 32.67 -11.92 -14.67
C ALA A 280 33.75 -12.72 -13.91
N GLY A 281 33.39 -13.82 -13.24
CA GLY A 281 34.32 -14.71 -12.57
C GLY A 281 35.25 -15.49 -13.51
N TYR A 282 35.04 -15.48 -14.82
CA TYR A 282 35.96 -16.09 -15.80
C TYR A 282 37.07 -15.11 -16.26
N TYR A 283 36.87 -13.80 -16.05
CA TYR A 283 37.80 -12.78 -16.52
C TYR A 283 38.87 -12.45 -15.49
N PRO A 284 40.05 -11.97 -15.93
CA PRO A 284 41.04 -11.42 -15.00
C PRO A 284 40.48 -10.25 -14.22
N LYS A 285 41.08 -10.00 -13.03
CA LYS A 285 40.77 -8.85 -12.20
C LYS A 285 42.05 -8.06 -11.98
N LEU A 286 41.98 -6.74 -12.17
CA LEU A 286 43.08 -5.81 -11.96
C LEU A 286 42.70 -4.84 -10.82
N ASN A 287 43.47 -4.87 -9.75
CA ASN A 287 43.31 -3.99 -8.60
C ASN A 287 44.53 -3.09 -8.42
N LEU A 288 44.28 -1.81 -8.16
CA LEU A 288 45.27 -0.86 -7.68
C LEU A 288 45.23 -0.85 -6.15
N SER A 289 46.42 -0.95 -5.53
CA SER A 289 46.56 -0.75 -4.09
C SER A 289 47.63 0.30 -3.83
N ALA A 290 47.41 1.12 -2.82
CA ALA A 290 48.42 2.04 -2.29
C ALA A 290 48.31 2.05 -0.77
N GLY A 291 49.46 2.15 -0.10
CA GLY A 291 49.45 2.11 1.35
C GLY A 291 50.61 2.87 1.97
N TYR A 292 50.41 3.28 3.20
CA TYR A 292 51.43 3.70 4.12
C TYR A 292 51.30 2.89 5.39
N SER A 293 52.39 2.27 5.84
CA SER A 293 52.43 1.53 7.10
C SER A 293 53.67 1.87 7.87
N THR A 294 53.57 1.79 9.18
CA THR A 294 54.70 1.94 10.11
C THR A 294 54.48 0.98 11.27
N GLY A 295 55.55 0.71 12.02
CA GLY A 295 55.45 -0.18 13.16
C GLY A 295 56.50 0.08 14.22
N TYR A 296 56.11 -0.34 15.42
CA TYR A 296 56.99 -0.38 16.58
C TYR A 296 57.16 -1.83 17.01
N TYR A 297 58.40 -2.20 17.28
CA TYR A 297 58.78 -3.52 17.74
C TYR A 297 59.55 -3.43 19.05
N HIS A 298 59.14 -4.17 20.05
CA HIS A 298 59.78 -4.22 21.35
C HIS A 298 60.02 -5.66 21.79
N ASN A 299 61.26 -5.97 22.14
CA ASN A 299 61.60 -7.29 22.70
C ASN A 299 61.68 -7.17 24.23
N PHE A 300 61.05 -8.13 24.91
CA PHE A 300 61.12 -8.30 26.37
C PHE A 300 62.09 -9.42 26.71
N GLY A 301 62.82 -9.29 27.83
CA GLY A 301 63.71 -10.33 28.37
C GLY A 301 65.12 -9.79 28.69
N ASP A 302 65.95 -10.63 29.28
CA ASP A 302 67.29 -10.28 29.78
C ASP A 302 68.40 -10.27 28.70
N GLY A 303 68.02 -10.35 27.43
CA GLY A 303 68.91 -10.27 26.28
C GLY A 303 69.29 -8.80 26.00
N ASP A 304 70.52 -8.56 25.45
CA ASP A 304 70.99 -7.23 25.00
C ASP A 304 70.18 -6.77 23.75
N TYR A 305 68.85 -6.47 23.95
CA TYR A 305 67.98 -6.00 22.90
C TYR A 305 68.04 -4.47 22.83
N ASN A 306 68.59 -3.96 21.76
CA ASN A 306 68.59 -2.53 21.50
C ASN A 306 67.18 -2.11 20.98
N ASN A 307 66.23 -1.88 21.89
CA ASN A 307 64.90 -1.38 21.58
C ASN A 307 65.01 0.13 21.35
N ALA A 308 64.95 0.57 20.09
CA ALA A 308 64.89 1.98 19.74
C ALA A 308 63.59 2.62 20.32
N PRO A 309 63.61 3.92 20.67
CA PRO A 309 62.45 4.64 21.16
C PRO A 309 61.25 4.53 20.21
N PHE A 310 60.03 4.49 20.77
CA PHE A 310 58.78 4.36 20.01
C PHE A 310 58.64 5.40 18.88
N SER A 311 58.93 6.67 19.20
CA SER A 311 58.88 7.77 18.24
C SER A 311 59.81 7.59 17.05
N ASP A 312 61.00 7.09 17.34
CA ASP A 312 62.05 6.90 16.32
C ASP A 312 61.73 5.74 15.41
N GLN A 313 61.21 4.66 15.98
CA GLN A 313 60.77 3.52 15.18
C GLN A 313 59.57 3.88 14.26
N LEU A 314 58.53 4.55 14.79
CA LEU A 314 57.40 4.98 13.98
C LEU A 314 57.82 5.90 12.81
N LYS A 315 58.80 6.77 13.05
CA LYS A 315 59.34 7.66 12.03
C LYS A 315 60.17 6.93 10.97
N ASN A 316 61.03 6.02 11.44
CA ASN A 316 62.03 5.37 10.58
C ASN A 316 61.50 4.11 9.90
N ASN A 317 60.47 3.43 10.44
CA ASN A 317 59.86 2.23 9.88
C ASN A 317 58.73 2.55 8.89
N GLY A 318 58.51 3.83 8.56
CA GLY A 318 57.47 4.26 7.62
C GLY A 318 57.74 3.70 6.20
N GLN A 319 56.83 2.89 5.70
CA GLN A 319 56.88 2.33 4.34
C GLN A 319 55.70 2.84 3.50
N LYS A 320 56.01 3.26 2.29
CA LYS A 320 55.01 3.63 1.26
C LYS A 320 55.03 2.55 0.19
N SER A 321 53.84 2.07 -0.19
CA SER A 321 53.68 1.07 -1.24
C SER A 321 52.63 1.52 -2.25
N ILE A 322 52.87 1.22 -3.50
CA ILE A 322 51.88 1.29 -4.57
C ILE A 322 52.06 0.03 -5.43
N GLY A 323 50.96 -0.60 -5.79
CA GLY A 323 51.03 -1.85 -6.50
C GLY A 323 49.82 -2.09 -7.37
N LEU A 324 50.01 -2.77 -8.48
CA LEU A 324 48.98 -3.33 -9.34
C LEU A 324 48.98 -4.84 -9.20
N SER A 325 47.84 -5.40 -8.87
CA SER A 325 47.64 -6.85 -8.75
C SER A 325 46.71 -7.34 -9.82
N LEU A 326 47.21 -8.22 -10.69
CA LEU A 326 46.44 -8.93 -11.73
C LEU A 326 46.18 -10.36 -11.26
N SER A 327 44.92 -10.69 -11.03
CA SER A 327 44.47 -12.06 -10.65
C SER A 327 43.78 -12.69 -11.84
N ILE A 328 44.30 -13.83 -12.33
CA ILE A 328 43.78 -14.58 -13.48
C ILE A 328 43.25 -15.92 -12.96
N PRO A 329 41.94 -16.17 -12.96
CA PRO A 329 41.40 -17.45 -12.53
C PRO A 329 41.62 -18.53 -13.57
N ILE A 330 42.52 -19.48 -13.31
CA ILE A 330 42.80 -20.61 -14.21
C ILE A 330 41.84 -21.76 -13.96
N PHE A 331 41.66 -22.14 -12.70
CA PHE A 331 40.74 -23.20 -12.29
C PHE A 331 40.14 -22.86 -10.90
N ASN A 332 38.82 -22.85 -10.83
CA ASN A 332 38.07 -22.49 -9.62
C ASN A 332 37.08 -23.58 -9.16
N ARG A 333 37.46 -24.85 -9.37
CA ARG A 333 36.61 -26.02 -8.99
C ARG A 333 35.19 -25.94 -9.57
N PHE A 334 35.03 -25.44 -10.80
CA PHE A 334 33.75 -25.22 -11.49
C PHE A 334 32.78 -24.22 -10.81
N GLN A 335 33.20 -23.45 -9.82
CA GLN A 335 32.35 -22.53 -9.06
C GLN A 335 31.67 -21.52 -9.99
N VAL A 336 32.42 -20.87 -10.90
CA VAL A 336 31.86 -19.89 -11.86
C VAL A 336 30.89 -20.56 -12.84
N ARG A 337 31.26 -21.77 -13.35
CA ARG A 337 30.38 -22.53 -14.23
C ARG A 337 29.04 -22.82 -13.56
N ASN A 338 29.04 -23.25 -12.30
CA ASN A 338 27.83 -23.55 -11.54
C ASN A 338 27.03 -22.28 -11.22
N SER A 339 27.70 -21.17 -10.89
CA SER A 339 27.03 -19.85 -10.70
C SER A 339 26.31 -19.40 -11.97
N VAL A 340 26.92 -19.57 -13.15
CA VAL A 340 26.27 -19.27 -14.44
C VAL A 340 25.07 -20.21 -14.69
N ARG A 341 25.17 -21.49 -14.35
CA ARG A 341 24.03 -22.44 -14.46
C ARG A 341 22.87 -22.02 -13.53
N THR A 342 23.19 -21.68 -12.28
CA THR A 342 22.19 -21.18 -11.34
C THR A 342 21.51 -19.89 -11.83
N ALA A 343 22.29 -18.94 -12.36
CA ALA A 343 21.75 -17.73 -12.95
C ALA A 343 20.81 -18.01 -14.15
N ARG A 344 21.11 -19.00 -14.99
CA ARG A 344 20.20 -19.43 -16.07
C ARG A 344 18.91 -20.02 -15.55
N LEU A 345 18.99 -20.91 -14.55
CA LEU A 345 17.77 -21.47 -13.90
C LEU A 345 16.91 -20.37 -13.28
N SER A 346 17.55 -19.36 -12.68
CA SER A 346 16.83 -18.19 -12.13
C SER A 346 16.13 -17.36 -13.22
N ILE A 347 16.69 -17.25 -14.43
CA ILE A 347 16.00 -16.60 -15.57
C ILE A 347 14.76 -17.40 -15.95
N THR A 348 14.89 -18.73 -16.16
CA THR A 348 13.72 -19.57 -16.49
C THR A 348 12.63 -19.45 -15.43
N ASN A 349 13.02 -19.43 -14.14
CA ASN A 349 12.05 -19.19 -13.06
C ASN A 349 11.36 -17.81 -13.19
N ARG A 350 12.11 -16.76 -13.53
CA ARG A 350 11.53 -15.42 -13.75
C ARG A 350 10.60 -15.36 -14.96
N GLU A 351 10.93 -16.08 -16.03
CA GLU A 351 10.06 -16.21 -17.22
C GLU A 351 8.73 -16.87 -16.84
N LEU A 352 8.77 -17.95 -16.05
CA LEU A 352 7.57 -18.60 -15.54
C LEU A 352 6.75 -17.68 -14.60
N MET A 353 7.42 -16.91 -13.75
CA MET A 353 6.73 -15.91 -12.90
C MET A 353 6.05 -14.82 -13.72
N MET A 354 6.69 -14.34 -14.78
CA MET A 354 6.10 -13.37 -15.71
C MET A 354 4.89 -13.95 -16.44
N GLU A 355 4.98 -15.20 -16.91
CA GLU A 355 3.84 -15.90 -17.53
C GLU A 355 2.68 -16.07 -16.55
N ASN A 356 2.98 -16.46 -15.31
CA ASN A 356 1.97 -16.57 -14.26
C ASN A 356 1.31 -15.23 -13.94
N SER A 357 2.08 -14.14 -13.89
CA SER A 357 1.53 -12.79 -13.69
C SER A 357 0.58 -12.37 -14.82
N LYS A 358 0.92 -12.70 -16.08
CA LYS A 358 0.03 -12.47 -17.24
C LYS A 358 -1.26 -13.28 -17.12
N LYS A 359 -1.18 -14.55 -16.74
CA LYS A 359 -2.36 -15.43 -16.53
C LYS A 359 -3.22 -14.92 -15.38
N SER A 360 -2.62 -14.41 -14.29
CA SER A 360 -3.33 -13.81 -13.17
C SER A 360 -4.09 -12.56 -13.61
N LEU A 361 -3.43 -11.66 -14.33
CA LEU A 361 -4.06 -10.45 -14.88
C LEU A 361 -5.24 -10.81 -15.80
N TYR A 362 -5.09 -11.78 -16.70
CA TYR A 362 -6.17 -12.22 -17.57
C TYR A 362 -7.37 -12.76 -16.78
N LYS A 363 -7.08 -13.59 -15.76
CA LYS A 363 -8.13 -14.11 -14.86
C LYS A 363 -8.84 -12.97 -14.10
N GLU A 364 -8.11 -12.00 -13.57
CA GLU A 364 -8.66 -10.84 -12.86
C GLU A 364 -9.61 -10.04 -13.78
N ILE A 365 -9.20 -9.80 -15.03
CA ILE A 365 -10.00 -9.09 -16.03
C ILE A 365 -11.26 -9.91 -16.41
N GLN A 366 -11.13 -11.22 -16.61
CA GLN A 366 -12.29 -12.09 -16.86
C GLN A 366 -13.27 -12.07 -15.68
N GLN A 367 -12.78 -12.15 -14.46
CA GLN A 367 -13.60 -12.06 -13.26
C GLN A 367 -14.30 -10.69 -13.16
N ALA A 368 -13.58 -9.59 -13.45
CA ALA A 368 -14.17 -8.26 -13.48
C ALA A 368 -15.30 -8.15 -14.52
N TYR A 369 -15.09 -8.70 -15.72
CA TYR A 369 -16.09 -8.73 -16.79
C TYR A 369 -17.34 -9.53 -16.39
N TYR A 370 -17.18 -10.77 -15.91
CA TYR A 370 -18.33 -11.59 -15.49
C TYR A 370 -19.07 -10.96 -14.30
N ASN A 371 -18.35 -10.37 -13.36
CA ASN A 371 -18.95 -9.68 -12.23
C ASN A 371 -19.71 -8.42 -12.68
N ALA A 372 -19.20 -7.66 -13.66
CA ALA A 372 -19.88 -6.48 -14.19
C ALA A 372 -21.16 -6.88 -14.95
N THR A 373 -21.10 -7.91 -15.80
CA THR A 373 -22.27 -8.43 -16.53
C THR A 373 -23.34 -8.96 -15.59
N ALA A 374 -22.95 -9.77 -14.58
CA ALA A 374 -23.90 -10.29 -13.60
C ALA A 374 -24.52 -9.17 -12.74
N ALA A 375 -23.74 -8.15 -12.38
CA ALA A 375 -24.25 -6.99 -11.64
C ALA A 375 -25.21 -6.14 -12.46
N GLN A 376 -24.98 -6.00 -13.77
CA GLN A 376 -25.90 -5.33 -14.70
C GLN A 376 -27.24 -6.02 -14.74
N GLU A 377 -27.26 -7.34 -14.98
CA GLU A 377 -28.51 -8.14 -15.06
C GLU A 377 -29.25 -8.12 -13.72
N LYS A 378 -28.52 -8.20 -12.60
CA LYS A 378 -29.12 -8.09 -11.27
C LYS A 378 -29.78 -6.74 -11.05
N TYR A 379 -29.12 -5.64 -11.47
CA TYR A 379 -29.69 -4.29 -11.36
C TYR A 379 -30.96 -4.16 -12.18
N ILE A 380 -30.94 -4.57 -13.47
CA ILE A 380 -32.15 -4.55 -14.36
C ILE A 380 -33.31 -5.36 -13.77
N SER A 381 -33.00 -6.51 -13.17
CA SER A 381 -34.04 -7.38 -12.58
C SER A 381 -34.60 -6.80 -11.28
N SER A 382 -33.72 -6.20 -10.44
CA SER A 382 -34.14 -5.58 -9.19
C SER A 382 -34.97 -4.31 -9.41
N ASP A 383 -34.68 -3.54 -10.47
CA ASP A 383 -35.48 -2.38 -10.89
C ASP A 383 -36.92 -2.75 -11.21
N LYS A 384 -37.12 -3.78 -12.04
CA LYS A 384 -38.45 -4.33 -12.32
C LYS A 384 -39.16 -4.86 -11.06
N SER A 385 -38.39 -5.42 -10.11
CA SER A 385 -38.94 -5.90 -8.84
C SER A 385 -39.45 -4.76 -7.97
N VAL A 386 -38.75 -3.64 -7.95
CA VAL A 386 -39.17 -2.42 -7.24
C VAL A 386 -40.48 -1.89 -7.84
N ASP A 387 -40.55 -1.74 -9.14
CA ASP A 387 -41.79 -1.27 -9.82
C ASP A 387 -42.98 -2.14 -9.46
N ALA A 388 -42.85 -3.47 -9.57
CA ALA A 388 -43.92 -4.38 -9.24
C ALA A 388 -44.36 -4.37 -7.78
N SER A 389 -43.35 -4.32 -6.85
CA SER A 389 -43.61 -4.30 -5.42
C SER A 389 -44.19 -2.96 -4.93
N LYS A 390 -43.80 -1.84 -5.56
CA LYS A 390 -44.38 -0.52 -5.32
C LYS A 390 -45.89 -0.49 -5.66
N VAL A 391 -46.26 -1.02 -6.81
CA VAL A 391 -47.67 -1.11 -7.21
C VAL A 391 -48.46 -2.03 -6.28
N ALA A 392 -47.88 -3.20 -5.91
CA ALA A 392 -48.51 -4.11 -4.95
C ALA A 392 -48.72 -3.46 -3.57
N PHE A 393 -47.73 -2.70 -3.10
CA PHE A 393 -47.83 -1.97 -1.84
C PHE A 393 -48.92 -0.88 -1.90
N SER A 394 -48.98 -0.08 -2.96
CA SER A 394 -50.03 0.94 -3.15
C SER A 394 -51.44 0.35 -3.08
N TYR A 395 -51.69 -0.80 -3.75
CA TYR A 395 -52.98 -1.52 -3.61
C TYR A 395 -53.23 -2.06 -2.20
N ALA A 396 -52.21 -2.57 -1.52
CA ALA A 396 -52.39 -3.04 -0.14
C ALA A 396 -52.68 -1.88 0.83
N GLU A 397 -52.10 -0.71 0.62
CA GLU A 397 -52.39 0.51 1.37
C GLU A 397 -53.80 1.00 1.19
N GLU A 398 -54.30 1.06 -0.07
CA GLU A 398 -55.68 1.44 -0.38
C GLU A 398 -56.67 0.47 0.21
N ARG A 399 -56.46 -0.84 0.09
CA ARG A 399 -57.31 -1.88 0.68
C ARG A 399 -57.36 -1.79 2.19
N TYR A 400 -56.23 -1.57 2.83
CA TYR A 400 -56.16 -1.42 4.28
C TYR A 400 -56.90 -0.15 4.74
N GLY A 401 -56.70 0.99 4.03
CA GLY A 401 -57.40 2.25 4.32
C GLY A 401 -58.94 2.11 4.11
N ALA A 402 -59.40 1.26 3.20
CA ALA A 402 -60.80 0.94 3.02
C ALA A 402 -61.37 -0.12 4.00
N GLY A 403 -60.56 -0.63 4.93
CA GLY A 403 -60.96 -1.69 5.89
C GLY A 403 -61.15 -3.07 5.25
N LYS A 404 -60.59 -3.31 4.06
CA LYS A 404 -60.73 -4.55 3.26
C LYS A 404 -59.48 -5.46 3.32
N SER A 405 -58.51 -5.13 4.15
CA SER A 405 -57.24 -5.85 4.36
C SER A 405 -56.84 -5.83 5.82
N THR A 406 -56.05 -6.83 6.25
CA THR A 406 -55.50 -6.91 7.60
C THR A 406 -54.22 -6.09 7.76
N VAL A 407 -53.86 -5.77 8.99
CA VAL A 407 -52.53 -5.18 9.34
C VAL A 407 -51.42 -6.07 8.81
N PHE A 408 -51.56 -7.39 8.87
CA PHE A 408 -50.58 -8.34 8.39
C PHE A 408 -50.33 -8.21 6.87
N GLU A 409 -51.38 -8.21 6.05
CA GLU A 409 -51.25 -8.05 4.61
C GLU A 409 -50.63 -6.72 4.21
N TYR A 410 -50.98 -5.64 4.89
CA TYR A 410 -50.35 -4.33 4.68
C TYR A 410 -48.87 -4.36 5.03
N SER A 411 -48.51 -4.88 6.23
CA SER A 411 -47.12 -4.92 6.69
C SER A 411 -46.23 -5.85 5.84
N GLU A 412 -46.79 -6.96 5.32
CA GLU A 412 -46.11 -7.84 4.40
C GLU A 412 -45.79 -7.12 3.07
N ALA A 413 -46.78 -6.46 2.46
CA ALA A 413 -46.57 -5.70 1.22
C ALA A 413 -45.56 -4.56 1.40
N LYS A 414 -45.61 -3.83 2.52
CA LYS A 414 -44.68 -2.78 2.92
C LYS A 414 -43.25 -3.34 3.05
N THR A 415 -43.09 -4.44 3.79
CA THR A 415 -41.79 -5.08 3.98
C THR A 415 -41.19 -5.56 2.68
N LYS A 416 -42.01 -6.15 1.80
CA LYS A 416 -41.58 -6.61 0.47
C LYS A 416 -41.12 -5.45 -0.41
N TYR A 417 -41.83 -4.32 -0.39
CA TYR A 417 -41.42 -3.12 -1.10
C TYR A 417 -40.12 -2.55 -0.54
N ALA A 418 -39.96 -2.45 0.77
CA ALA A 418 -38.71 -2.01 1.38
C ALA A 418 -37.52 -2.93 1.05
N GLN A 419 -37.74 -4.25 1.06
CA GLN A 419 -36.73 -5.23 0.69
C GLN A 419 -36.32 -5.08 -0.79
N SER A 420 -37.28 -4.89 -1.72
CA SER A 420 -36.95 -4.69 -3.12
C SER A 420 -36.18 -3.39 -3.38
N LEU A 421 -36.49 -2.29 -2.65
CA LEU A 421 -35.68 -1.05 -2.69
C LEU A 421 -34.27 -1.26 -2.19
N ALA A 422 -34.09 -2.01 -1.09
CA ALA A 422 -32.77 -2.33 -0.56
C ALA A 422 -31.95 -3.18 -1.55
N GLU A 423 -32.58 -4.19 -2.17
CA GLU A 423 -31.94 -5.05 -3.18
C GLU A 423 -31.56 -4.27 -4.44
N GLN A 424 -32.41 -3.35 -4.93
CA GLN A 424 -32.12 -2.48 -6.05
C GLN A 424 -30.95 -1.53 -5.74
N THR A 425 -30.97 -0.90 -4.56
CA THR A 425 -29.91 -0.01 -4.11
C THR A 425 -28.56 -0.75 -4.04
N GLN A 426 -28.55 -1.95 -3.48
CA GLN A 426 -27.35 -2.79 -3.44
C GLN A 426 -26.88 -3.16 -4.85
N ALA A 427 -27.79 -3.56 -5.72
CA ALA A 427 -27.48 -3.92 -7.10
C ALA A 427 -26.92 -2.71 -7.89
N LYS A 428 -27.50 -1.51 -7.69
CA LYS A 428 -27.05 -0.25 -8.29
C LYS A 428 -25.58 0.04 -7.97
N TYR A 429 -25.23 0.13 -6.69
CA TYR A 429 -23.86 0.46 -6.28
C TYR A 429 -22.86 -0.65 -6.62
N ASN A 430 -23.28 -1.93 -6.53
CA ASN A 430 -22.43 -3.02 -6.98
C ASN A 430 -22.19 -2.97 -8.50
N PHE A 431 -23.18 -2.64 -9.33
CA PHE A 431 -23.01 -2.49 -10.77
C PHE A 431 -22.04 -1.34 -11.10
N ILE A 432 -22.21 -0.17 -10.51
CA ILE A 432 -21.31 0.96 -10.69
C ILE A 432 -19.88 0.55 -10.34
N PHE A 433 -19.68 -0.08 -9.18
CA PHE A 433 -18.34 -0.50 -8.74
C PHE A 433 -17.68 -1.49 -9.69
N ARG A 434 -18.43 -2.53 -10.12
CA ARG A 434 -17.90 -3.58 -11.01
C ARG A 434 -17.56 -3.04 -12.41
N THR A 435 -18.34 -2.13 -12.92
CA THR A 435 -18.05 -1.47 -14.20
C THR A 435 -16.81 -0.56 -14.09
N LYS A 436 -16.70 0.21 -13.02
CA LYS A 436 -15.50 1.05 -12.78
C LYS A 436 -14.22 0.23 -12.61
N ILE A 437 -14.28 -0.95 -12.00
CA ILE A 437 -13.14 -1.86 -11.94
C ILE A 437 -12.74 -2.33 -13.35
N LEU A 438 -13.69 -2.66 -14.21
CA LEU A 438 -13.39 -3.08 -15.57
C LEU A 438 -12.76 -1.93 -16.38
N ASP A 439 -13.30 -0.71 -16.27
CA ASP A 439 -12.75 0.50 -16.88
C ASP A 439 -11.32 0.78 -16.40
N PHE A 440 -11.07 0.56 -15.10
CA PHE A 440 -9.75 0.71 -14.51
C PHE A 440 -8.73 -0.29 -15.08
N TYR A 441 -9.12 -1.54 -15.33
CA TYR A 441 -8.25 -2.48 -16.06
C TYR A 441 -8.00 -2.03 -17.50
N ASN A 442 -8.92 -1.30 -18.11
CA ASN A 442 -8.73 -0.70 -19.44
C ASN A 442 -7.94 0.62 -19.43
N GLY A 443 -7.50 1.10 -18.24
CA GLY A 443 -6.65 2.27 -18.09
C GLY A 443 -7.39 3.58 -17.78
N THR A 444 -8.69 3.53 -17.55
CA THR A 444 -9.47 4.71 -17.15
C THR A 444 -9.38 4.90 -15.63
N PRO A 445 -9.05 6.10 -15.12
CA PRO A 445 -9.04 6.38 -13.70
C PRO A 445 -10.41 6.13 -13.05
N ILE A 446 -10.43 5.75 -11.76
CA ILE A 446 -11.67 5.57 -11.02
C ILE A 446 -12.22 6.95 -10.62
N THR A 447 -13.30 7.35 -11.27
CA THR A 447 -14.09 8.57 -10.99
C THR A 447 -15.56 8.22 -10.89
N LEU A 448 -16.37 9.00 -10.16
CA LEU A 448 -17.82 8.83 -10.05
C LEU A 448 -18.57 9.95 -10.75
#